data_7d86698734bbc9c809e404cd110e8a56
#
_entry.id   7d86698734bbc9c809e404cd110e8a56
#
_cell.length_a   1.000
_cell.length_b   1.000
_cell.length_c   1.000
_cell.angle_alpha   90.00
_cell.angle_beta   90.00
_cell.angle_gamma   90.00
#
_symmetry.space_group_name_H-M   'P 1'
#
loop_
_entity.id
_entity.type
_entity.pdbx_description
1 polymer ?
#
loop_
_entity_poly.entity_id
_entity_poly.type
_entity_poly.pdbx_seq_one_letter_code
_entity_poly.pdbx_strand_id
1 'polypeptide(L)'
;MTTITTSHQSRPFNLDVGKTRRANGKVTTATAYKEGDLLVVSAANVLTHATDESTWDVICGATLTAEQATAAAAKGTEIPYFIGGVFSGEAVSISGTLLAVNKYDAARAKASTNNIELSKV
;
A
#
# COMPACT_ATOMS: atom_id res chain seq x y z
N MET A 1 14.49 24.67 -14.76
CA MET A 1 14.16 24.33 -14.41
C MET A 1 13.41 23.88 -14.00
N THR A 2 12.87 23.97 -14.03
CA THR A 2 12.22 23.78 -13.59
C THR A 2 11.84 23.07 -13.03
N THR A 3 11.86 22.74 -13.04
CA THR A 3 11.49 22.19 -12.56
C THR A 3 11.29 21.80 -11.62
N ILE A 4 11.64 21.84 -11.50
CA ILE A 4 11.47 21.74 -10.37
C ILE A 4 10.36 21.83 -9.77
N THR A 5 9.78 22.47 -10.13
CA THR A 5 8.54 22.73 -9.65
C THR A 5 7.75 21.58 -9.36
N THR A 6 7.81 20.60 -10.14
CA THR A 6 7.01 19.44 -9.97
C THR A 6 7.36 18.70 -8.75
N SER A 7 8.60 18.71 -8.42
CA SER A 7 9.05 17.89 -7.30
C SER A 7 8.50 18.33 -5.98
N HIS A 8 8.14 19.58 -5.85
CA HIS A 8 7.68 20.03 -4.55
C HIS A 8 6.22 19.83 -4.32
N GLN A 9 5.51 19.32 -5.27
CA GLN A 9 4.08 19.13 -5.16
C GLN A 9 3.75 18.09 -4.13
N SER A 10 4.37 16.99 -4.20
CA SER A 10 4.09 15.90 -3.31
C SER A 10 5.32 15.07 -3.15
N ARG A 11 5.39 14.39 -2.04
CA ARG A 11 6.45 13.46 -1.81
C ARG A 11 6.20 12.20 -2.59
N PRO A 12 7.24 11.53 -3.07
CA PRO A 12 7.06 10.22 -3.65
C PRO A 12 6.53 9.26 -2.59
N PHE A 13 5.73 8.32 -3.05
CA PHE A 13 5.19 7.30 -2.17
C PHE A 13 6.31 6.49 -1.51
N ASN A 14 7.26 6.01 -2.31
CA ASN A 14 8.38 5.21 -1.83
C ASN A 14 9.56 6.15 -1.59
N LEU A 15 9.90 6.35 -0.31
CA LEU A 15 10.92 7.31 0.09
C LEU A 15 12.34 6.75 0.05
N ASP A 16 12.50 5.44 0.02
CA ASP A 16 13.83 4.83 -0.04
C ASP A 16 13.76 3.52 -0.82
N VAL A 17 13.95 3.63 -2.13
CA VAL A 17 13.85 2.49 -3.03
C VAL A 17 14.85 1.39 -2.66
N GLY A 18 16.02 1.76 -2.16
CA GLY A 18 17.04 0.78 -1.80
C GLY A 18 16.66 -0.12 -0.64
N LYS A 19 15.67 0.29 0.18
CA LYS A 19 15.21 -0.52 1.31
C LYS A 19 13.91 -1.25 1.01
N THR A 20 13.38 -1.09 -0.19
CA THR A 20 12.10 -1.67 -0.56
C THR A 20 12.21 -3.17 -0.75
N ARG A 21 11.27 -3.90 -0.14
CA ARG A 21 11.15 -5.34 -0.31
C ARG A 21 9.74 -5.66 -0.75
N ARG A 22 9.62 -6.58 -1.69
CA ARG A 22 8.34 -6.92 -2.31
C ARG A 22 8.08 -8.41 -2.24
N ALA A 23 6.80 -8.76 -2.26
CA ALA A 23 6.33 -10.11 -2.48
C ALA A 23 5.12 -10.01 -3.41
N ASN A 24 4.59 -11.13 -3.85
CA ASN A 24 3.41 -11.15 -4.72
C ASN A 24 2.32 -11.95 -4.04
N GLY A 25 1.08 -11.52 -4.23
CA GLY A 25 -0.06 -12.17 -3.63
C GLY A 25 -1.26 -12.19 -4.55
N LYS A 26 -2.20 -13.07 -4.23
CA LYS A 26 -3.42 -13.24 -5.00
C LYS A 26 -4.40 -12.13 -4.69
N VAL A 27 -5.18 -11.75 -5.68
CA VAL A 27 -6.19 -10.71 -5.50
C VAL A 27 -7.54 -11.32 -5.18
N THR A 28 -8.38 -10.53 -4.51
CA THR A 28 -9.78 -10.89 -4.28
C THR A 28 -10.58 -10.38 -5.45
N THR A 29 -11.47 -11.23 -5.96
CA THR A 29 -12.31 -10.87 -7.11
C THR A 29 -13.17 -9.64 -6.78
N ALA A 30 -13.45 -8.83 -7.80
CA ALA A 30 -14.31 -7.65 -7.72
C ALA A 30 -13.84 -6.60 -6.70
N THR A 31 -12.56 -6.62 -6.32
CA THR A 31 -11.99 -5.70 -5.34
C THR A 31 -11.00 -4.78 -6.03
N ALA A 32 -11.23 -3.47 -5.97
CA ALA A 32 -10.28 -2.51 -6.52
C ALA A 32 -9.09 -2.37 -5.57
N TYR A 33 -7.91 -2.20 -6.14
CA TYR A 33 -6.67 -1.96 -5.39
C TYR A 33 -6.04 -0.67 -5.87
N LYS A 34 -5.38 0.02 -4.97
CA LYS A 34 -4.64 1.23 -5.31
C LYS A 34 -3.27 1.14 -4.65
N GLU A 35 -2.23 1.52 -5.39
CA GLU A 35 -0.89 1.57 -4.80
C GLU A 35 -0.92 2.45 -3.56
N GLY A 36 -0.42 1.92 -2.45
CA GLY A 36 -0.46 2.60 -1.18
C GLY A 36 -1.56 2.13 -0.25
N ASP A 37 -2.49 1.29 -0.73
CA ASP A 37 -3.54 0.75 0.13
C ASP A 37 -2.95 -0.17 1.20
N LEU A 38 -3.44 -0.03 2.42
CA LEU A 38 -3.08 -0.93 3.51
C LEU A 38 -3.86 -2.22 3.37
N LEU A 39 -3.15 -3.34 3.36
CA LEU A 39 -3.74 -4.65 3.08
C LEU A 39 -3.45 -5.64 4.19
N VAL A 40 -4.29 -6.68 4.23
CA VAL A 40 -4.10 -7.85 5.07
C VAL A 40 -3.81 -9.03 4.15
N VAL A 41 -2.86 -9.88 4.55
CA VAL A 41 -2.50 -11.07 3.77
C VAL A 41 -2.97 -12.31 4.53
N SER A 42 -3.80 -13.13 3.90
CA SER A 42 -4.28 -14.35 4.53
C SER A 42 -3.21 -15.45 4.48
N ALA A 43 -3.46 -16.54 5.20
CA ALA A 43 -2.56 -17.68 5.17
C ALA A 43 -2.44 -18.29 3.77
N ALA A 44 -3.43 -18.07 2.91
CA ALA A 44 -3.41 -18.53 1.52
C ALA A 44 -2.75 -17.52 0.58
N ASN A 45 -2.16 -16.45 1.13
CA ASN A 45 -1.52 -15.39 0.37
C ASN A 45 -2.52 -14.62 -0.50
N VAL A 46 -3.69 -14.35 0.05
CA VAL A 46 -4.73 -13.56 -0.61
C VAL A 46 -4.79 -12.19 0.04
N LEU A 47 -4.84 -11.15 -0.79
CA LEU A 47 -4.80 -9.76 -0.35
C LEU A 47 -6.22 -9.20 -0.19
N THR A 48 -6.51 -8.67 1.00
CA THR A 48 -7.78 -7.98 1.24
C THR A 48 -7.46 -6.63 1.88
N HIS A 49 -8.41 -5.70 1.82
CA HIS A 49 -8.20 -4.39 2.40
C HIS A 49 -8.24 -4.45 3.92
N ALA A 50 -7.36 -3.67 4.55
CA ALA A 50 -7.41 -3.48 5.99
C ALA A 50 -8.71 -2.76 6.36
N THR A 51 -9.21 -3.02 7.56
CA THR A 51 -10.41 -2.36 8.05
C THR A 51 -10.09 -1.03 8.74
N ASP A 52 -8.88 -0.91 9.28
CA ASP A 52 -8.45 0.33 9.89
C ASP A 52 -6.93 0.45 9.89
N GLU A 53 -6.43 1.56 10.40
CA GLU A 53 -5.00 1.88 10.36
C GLU A 53 -4.16 1.08 11.34
N SER A 54 -4.77 0.28 12.19
CA SER A 54 -4.06 -0.53 13.20
C SER A 54 -4.06 -2.01 12.90
N THR A 55 -4.73 -2.45 11.84
CA THR A 55 -4.93 -3.88 11.56
C THR A 55 -4.51 -4.26 10.14
N TRP A 56 -3.38 -3.73 9.69
CA TRP A 56 -2.87 -4.04 8.36
C TRP A 56 -1.52 -4.75 8.46
N ASP A 57 -1.16 -5.46 7.39
CA ASP A 57 0.09 -6.23 7.33
C ASP A 57 1.09 -5.67 6.35
N VAL A 58 0.63 -5.24 5.17
CA VAL A 58 1.49 -4.87 4.05
C VAL A 58 0.86 -3.70 3.30
N ILE A 59 1.61 -3.16 2.33
CA ILE A 59 1.16 -2.04 1.51
C ILE A 59 1.05 -2.51 0.06
N CYS A 60 -0.06 -2.19 -0.58
CA CYS A 60 -0.31 -2.57 -1.97
C CYS A 60 0.67 -1.90 -2.91
N GLY A 61 1.20 -2.68 -3.85
CA GLY A 61 2.17 -2.19 -4.82
C GLY A 61 1.63 -2.04 -6.24
N ALA A 62 0.32 -2.15 -6.43
CA ALA A 62 -0.27 -2.06 -7.76
C ALA A 62 -1.64 -1.38 -7.70
N THR A 63 -2.08 -0.90 -8.86
CA THR A 63 -3.41 -0.29 -8.98
C THR A 63 -4.24 -1.10 -9.96
N LEU A 64 -5.40 -1.56 -9.50
CA LEU A 64 -6.33 -2.38 -10.29
C LEU A 64 -7.75 -1.89 -10.09
N THR A 65 -8.51 -1.86 -11.16
CA THR A 65 -9.96 -1.69 -11.03
C THR A 65 -10.59 -2.99 -10.53
N ALA A 66 -11.83 -2.93 -10.07
CA ALA A 66 -12.55 -4.13 -9.65
C ALA A 66 -12.63 -5.16 -10.79
N GLU A 67 -12.82 -4.69 -12.02
CA GLU A 67 -12.88 -5.57 -13.18
C GLU A 67 -11.53 -6.24 -13.46
N GLN A 68 -10.44 -5.48 -13.33
CA GLN A 68 -9.11 -6.04 -13.51
C GLN A 68 -8.79 -7.07 -12.43
N ALA A 69 -9.24 -6.83 -11.20
CA ALA A 69 -9.05 -7.77 -10.10
C ALA A 69 -9.82 -9.07 -10.36
N THR A 70 -11.04 -8.97 -10.90
CA THR A 70 -11.82 -10.16 -11.23
C THR A 70 -11.09 -10.99 -12.30
N ALA A 71 -10.54 -10.34 -13.32
CA ALA A 71 -9.79 -11.05 -14.36
C ALA A 71 -8.50 -11.66 -13.81
N ALA A 72 -7.80 -10.95 -12.94
CA ALA A 72 -6.57 -11.46 -12.33
C ALA A 72 -6.86 -12.65 -11.43
N ALA A 73 -7.91 -12.59 -10.63
CA ALA A 73 -8.29 -13.69 -9.74
C ALA A 73 -8.64 -14.94 -10.55
N ALA A 74 -9.34 -14.78 -11.66
CA ALA A 74 -9.72 -15.92 -12.50
C ALA A 74 -8.51 -16.58 -13.16
N LYS A 75 -7.46 -15.81 -13.46
CA LYS A 75 -6.25 -16.32 -14.10
C LYS A 75 -5.17 -16.72 -13.12
N GLY A 76 -5.36 -16.46 -11.83
CA GLY A 76 -4.33 -16.67 -10.83
C GLY A 76 -3.18 -15.69 -10.93
N THR A 77 -3.39 -14.53 -11.56
CA THR A 77 -2.37 -13.50 -11.67
C THR A 77 -2.20 -12.81 -10.32
N GLU A 78 -0.95 -12.70 -9.86
CA GLU A 78 -0.63 -12.08 -8.59
C GLU A 78 -0.19 -10.63 -8.79
N ILE A 79 -0.34 -9.83 -7.73
CA ILE A 79 0.14 -8.44 -7.75
C ILE A 79 1.19 -8.26 -6.67
N PRO A 80 2.09 -7.27 -6.84
CA PRO A 80 3.11 -7.02 -5.83
C PRO A 80 2.53 -6.30 -4.62
N TYR A 81 3.12 -6.59 -3.45
CA TYR A 81 2.88 -5.80 -2.25
C TYR A 81 4.21 -5.60 -1.53
N PHE A 82 4.28 -4.55 -0.73
CA PHE A 82 5.51 -4.20 -0.03
C PHE A 82 5.52 -4.83 1.36
N ILE A 83 6.59 -5.56 1.66
CA ILE A 83 6.81 -6.18 2.96
C ILE A 83 7.93 -5.52 3.74
N GLY A 84 8.55 -4.50 3.17
CA GLY A 84 9.58 -3.71 3.83
C GLY A 84 9.86 -2.46 3.04
N GLY A 85 10.33 -1.42 3.70
CA GLY A 85 10.69 -0.17 3.05
C GLY A 85 10.29 1.04 3.85
N VAL A 86 10.51 2.21 3.25
CA VAL A 86 10.19 3.50 3.84
C VAL A 86 9.21 4.20 2.91
N PHE A 87 8.04 4.53 3.41
CA PHE A 87 6.96 5.10 2.59
C PHE A 87 6.39 6.37 3.22
N SER A 88 5.79 7.21 2.40
CA SER A 88 5.14 8.41 2.88
C SER A 88 3.80 8.06 3.53
N GLY A 89 3.63 8.43 4.80
CA GLY A 89 2.38 8.23 5.50
C GLY A 89 1.22 9.01 4.89
N GLU A 90 1.54 10.06 4.15
CA GLU A 90 0.52 10.86 3.47
C GLU A 90 -0.01 10.20 2.21
N ALA A 91 0.68 9.18 1.72
CA ALA A 91 0.32 8.51 0.48
C ALA A 91 -0.33 7.15 0.70
N VAL A 92 -0.49 6.71 1.95
CA VAL A 92 -1.16 5.43 2.22
C VAL A 92 -2.66 5.65 2.39
N SER A 93 -3.41 4.62 2.05
CA SER A 93 -4.86 4.69 2.01
C SER A 93 -5.48 3.39 2.52
N ILE A 94 -6.77 3.44 2.80
CA ILE A 94 -7.56 2.24 3.11
C ILE A 94 -8.70 2.21 2.09
N SER A 95 -8.73 1.17 1.30
CA SER A 95 -9.72 1.00 0.22
C SER A 95 -9.78 2.23 -0.68
N GLY A 96 -8.62 2.79 -1.01
CA GLY A 96 -8.50 3.94 -1.91
C GLY A 96 -8.67 5.30 -1.27
N THR A 97 -9.02 5.38 0.01
CA THR A 97 -9.21 6.65 0.71
C THR A 97 -7.99 6.95 1.57
N LEU A 98 -7.35 8.08 1.34
CA LEU A 98 -6.18 8.48 2.10
C LEU A 98 -6.51 8.59 3.59
N LEU A 99 -5.55 8.24 4.44
CA LEU A 99 -5.73 8.34 5.88
C LEU A 99 -5.91 9.79 6.30
N ALA A 100 -6.78 10.01 7.27
CA ALA A 100 -6.88 11.31 7.92
C ALA A 100 -5.65 11.54 8.79
N VAL A 101 -5.30 12.80 9.01
CA VAL A 101 -4.10 13.17 9.77
C VAL A 101 -4.09 12.53 11.16
N ASN A 102 -5.25 12.46 11.81
CA ASN A 102 -5.34 11.89 13.15
C ASN A 102 -5.17 10.37 13.19
N LYS A 103 -5.03 9.72 12.05
CA LYS A 103 -4.79 8.27 11.95
C LYS A 103 -3.34 7.93 11.69
N TYR A 104 -2.51 8.92 11.39
CA TYR A 104 -1.12 8.68 11.00
C TYR A 104 -0.32 7.99 12.09
N ASP A 105 -0.48 8.40 13.34
CA ASP A 105 0.33 7.84 14.43
C ASP A 105 0.03 6.36 14.64
N ALA A 106 -1.24 5.97 14.57
CA ALA A 106 -1.60 4.56 14.71
C ALA A 106 -1.04 3.73 13.55
N ALA A 107 -1.13 4.25 12.33
CA ALA A 107 -0.57 3.57 11.17
C ALA A 107 0.94 3.42 11.28
N ARG A 108 1.64 4.46 11.75
CA ARG A 108 3.09 4.43 11.94
C ARG A 108 3.49 3.43 13.01
N ALA A 109 2.73 3.37 14.10
CA ALA A 109 3.00 2.41 15.16
C ALA A 109 2.85 0.98 14.65
N LYS A 110 1.81 0.72 13.87
CA LYS A 110 1.59 -0.59 13.29
C LYS A 110 2.68 -0.94 12.27
N ALA A 111 3.11 0.05 11.48
CA ALA A 111 4.16 -0.15 10.49
C ALA A 111 5.42 -0.72 11.12
N SER A 112 5.80 -0.24 12.28
CA SER A 112 7.03 -0.70 12.93
C SER A 112 6.99 -2.18 13.28
N THR A 113 5.80 -2.77 13.46
CA THR A 113 5.68 -4.20 13.73
C THR A 113 5.70 -5.02 12.44
N ASN A 114 5.60 -4.36 11.28
CA ASN A 114 5.55 -5.01 9.97
C ASN A 114 6.84 -4.81 9.18
N ASN A 115 7.90 -4.31 9.79
CA ASN A 115 9.18 -4.03 9.14
C ASN A 115 9.05 -2.97 8.05
N ILE A 116 8.09 -2.06 8.21
CA ILE A 116 7.83 -0.96 7.30
C ILE A 116 7.93 0.32 8.10
N GLU A 117 8.49 1.35 7.49
CA GLU A 117 8.51 2.67 8.09
C GLU A 117 7.57 3.58 7.31
N LEU A 118 6.65 4.23 8.00
CA LEU A 118 5.84 5.30 7.44
C LEU A 118 6.38 6.61 7.96
N SER A 119 6.85 7.43 7.06
CA SER A 119 7.45 8.71 7.40
C SER A 119 6.38 9.80 7.31
N LYS A 120 6.34 10.61 8.34
CA LYS A 120 5.44 11.76 8.36
C LYS A 120 6.21 12.94 7.80
N VAL A 121 5.73 13.51 6.76
CA VAL A 121 6.46 14.58 6.07
C VAL A 121 5.73 15.90 6.07
#